data_ccaecbf683cdd7c431412d44878c6e70
#
_entry.id   ccaecbf683cdd7c431412d44878c6e70
#
_cell.length_a   1.000
_cell.length_b   1.000
_cell.length_c   1.000
_cell.angle_alpha   90.00
_cell.angle_beta   90.00
_cell.angle_gamma   90.00
#
_symmetry.space_group_name_H-M   'P 1'
#
loop_
_entity.id
_entity.type
_entity.pdbx_description
1 polymer ?
#
loop_
_entity_poly.entity_id
_entity_poly.type
_entity_poly.pdbx_seq_one_letter_code
_entity_poly.pdbx_strand_id
1 'polypeptide(L)'
;MIHACSVATKSSFSEFMLLKRSIELFHDVSWTISCDPYASNELSKFSNVRVLNLIESDEGCSHGTDDKEKTRRFTELAMTKFNAVEDSIDRNGYGLFFDSDIIFANPIDERVVELLNDEKIDAVLCPHMTNNLGLEAQVGHYNTGLFSLRSKSMLKTHVFLSSNPENGFYTDQQAIQFAAYEHTVLNLPINYNIGWWRFNERHTAPRLELLHIDDGKIKFGNLDAVCFHVHTLKKLDYKNYGQFLLDKILGLMDNSKNEKYYEIAKMIRGIN
;
A
#
# COMPACT_ATOMS: atom_id res chain seq x y z
N MET A 1 18.29 -5.05 4.20
CA MET A 1 17.12 -5.92 3.85
C MET A 1 15.85 -5.26 4.36
N ILE A 2 14.77 -5.24 3.58
CA ILE A 2 13.47 -4.70 3.96
C ILE A 2 12.55 -5.85 4.36
N HIS A 3 11.82 -5.74 5.47
CA HIS A 3 10.84 -6.70 5.94
C HIS A 3 9.43 -6.22 5.60
N ALA A 4 8.93 -6.69 4.45
CA ALA A 4 7.67 -6.27 3.86
C ALA A 4 6.53 -7.22 4.23
N CYS A 5 5.34 -6.66 4.39
CA CYS A 5 4.10 -7.38 4.64
C CYS A 5 3.06 -7.01 3.58
N SER A 6 2.19 -7.94 3.24
CA SER A 6 1.05 -7.69 2.36
C SER A 6 -0.06 -8.72 2.57
N VAL A 7 -1.15 -8.53 1.84
CA VAL A 7 -2.23 -9.50 1.70
C VAL A 7 -2.30 -9.91 0.23
N ALA A 8 -2.38 -11.21 -0.05
CA ALA A 8 -2.52 -11.73 -1.40
C ALA A 8 -3.60 -12.81 -1.45
N THR A 9 -4.60 -12.61 -2.31
CA THR A 9 -5.65 -13.58 -2.59
C THR A 9 -5.62 -13.95 -4.06
N LYS A 10 -6.36 -14.97 -4.46
CA LYS A 10 -6.47 -15.37 -5.85
C LYS A 10 -6.84 -14.19 -6.77
N SER A 11 -7.74 -13.31 -6.33
CA SER A 11 -8.18 -12.16 -7.12
C SER A 11 -7.14 -11.05 -7.21
N SER A 12 -6.34 -10.83 -6.17
CA SER A 12 -5.30 -9.80 -6.11
C SER A 12 -3.88 -10.30 -6.42
N PHE A 13 -3.73 -11.60 -6.75
CA PHE A 13 -2.42 -12.23 -6.90
C PHE A 13 -1.52 -11.55 -7.93
N SER A 14 -2.09 -11.16 -9.07
CA SER A 14 -1.33 -10.50 -10.13
C SER A 14 -0.82 -9.12 -9.70
N GLU A 15 -1.64 -8.36 -8.95
CA GLU A 15 -1.24 -7.06 -8.38
C GLU A 15 -0.13 -7.25 -7.34
N PHE A 16 -0.29 -8.23 -6.44
CA PHE A 16 0.77 -8.55 -5.48
C PHE A 16 2.08 -8.95 -6.17
N MET A 17 2.04 -9.74 -7.23
CA MET A 17 3.25 -10.12 -7.98
C MET A 17 3.91 -8.90 -8.65
N LEU A 18 3.13 -7.93 -9.09
CA LEU A 18 3.63 -6.66 -9.61
C LEU A 18 4.30 -5.83 -8.50
N LEU A 19 3.64 -5.68 -7.35
CA LEU A 19 4.23 -5.06 -6.16
C LEU A 19 5.57 -5.72 -5.80
N LYS A 20 5.55 -7.05 -5.60
CA LYS A 20 6.73 -7.83 -5.23
C LYS A 20 7.89 -7.59 -6.20
N ARG A 21 7.65 -7.76 -7.49
CA ARG A 21 8.70 -7.63 -8.51
C ARG A 21 9.19 -6.19 -8.64
N SER A 22 8.29 -5.19 -8.56
CA SER A 22 8.69 -3.79 -8.71
C SER A 22 9.61 -3.31 -7.59
N ILE A 23 9.35 -3.67 -6.32
CA ILE A 23 10.23 -3.31 -5.20
C ILE A 23 11.55 -4.10 -5.23
N GLU A 24 11.52 -5.38 -5.62
CA GLU A 24 12.70 -6.24 -5.71
C GLU A 24 13.69 -5.83 -6.82
N LEU A 25 13.28 -4.98 -7.77
CA LEU A 25 14.21 -4.34 -8.70
C LEU A 25 15.15 -3.33 -8.01
N PHE A 26 14.82 -2.88 -6.81
CA PHE A 26 15.55 -1.85 -6.09
C PHE A 26 16.14 -2.32 -4.77
N HIS A 27 15.53 -3.33 -4.12
CA HIS A 27 15.84 -3.74 -2.75
C HIS A 27 15.86 -5.26 -2.58
N ASP A 28 16.67 -5.72 -1.64
CA ASP A 28 16.52 -7.05 -1.06
C ASP A 28 15.37 -7.02 -0.08
N VAL A 29 14.34 -7.84 -0.32
CA VAL A 29 13.10 -7.87 0.45
C VAL A 29 12.81 -9.27 0.96
N SER A 30 12.46 -9.38 2.24
CA SER A 30 11.80 -10.55 2.80
C SER A 30 10.32 -10.25 3.05
N TRP A 31 9.45 -11.20 2.75
CA TRP A 31 8.02 -11.02 2.78
C TRP A 31 7.33 -11.85 3.85
N THR A 32 6.34 -11.26 4.54
CA THR A 32 5.32 -11.97 5.32
C THR A 32 3.95 -11.66 4.72
N ILE A 33 3.26 -12.68 4.21
CA ILE A 33 2.04 -12.52 3.42
C ILE A 33 0.88 -13.28 4.07
N SER A 34 -0.20 -12.57 4.41
CA SER A 34 -1.48 -13.19 4.71
C SER A 34 -2.17 -13.56 3.39
N CYS A 35 -2.54 -14.82 3.22
CA CYS A 35 -3.02 -15.29 1.93
C CYS A 35 -4.08 -16.39 2.00
N ASP A 36 -4.77 -16.59 0.89
CA ASP A 36 -5.64 -17.72 0.65
C ASP A 36 -4.87 -18.96 0.16
N PRO A 37 -5.49 -20.16 0.08
CA PRO A 37 -4.81 -21.37 -0.35
C PRO A 37 -4.18 -21.30 -1.74
N TYR A 38 -4.79 -20.55 -2.69
CA TYR A 38 -4.24 -20.36 -4.01
C TYR A 38 -2.92 -19.57 -3.95
N ALA A 39 -2.94 -18.39 -3.35
CA ALA A 39 -1.76 -17.56 -3.23
C ALA A 39 -0.69 -18.24 -2.37
N SER A 40 -1.08 -18.97 -1.31
CA SER A 40 -0.17 -19.74 -0.46
C SER A 40 0.63 -20.77 -1.27
N ASN A 41 -0.05 -21.52 -2.14
CA ASN A 41 0.60 -22.53 -3.00
C ASN A 41 1.60 -21.89 -3.98
N GLU A 42 1.25 -20.77 -4.58
CA GLU A 42 2.11 -20.08 -5.53
C GLU A 42 3.30 -19.38 -4.84
N LEU A 43 3.06 -18.76 -3.69
CA LEU A 43 4.05 -17.96 -2.95
C LEU A 43 5.07 -18.82 -2.19
N SER A 44 4.69 -20.04 -1.76
CA SER A 44 5.61 -20.95 -1.07
C SER A 44 6.80 -21.42 -1.95
N LYS A 45 6.75 -21.16 -3.25
CA LYS A 45 7.85 -21.42 -4.20
C LYS A 45 9.01 -20.41 -4.06
N PHE A 46 8.80 -19.28 -3.39
CA PHE A 46 9.80 -18.23 -3.22
C PHE A 46 10.46 -18.33 -1.85
N SER A 47 11.78 -18.45 -1.81
CA SER A 47 12.55 -18.62 -0.57
C SER A 47 12.52 -17.39 0.35
N ASN A 48 12.25 -16.20 -0.21
CA ASN A 48 12.15 -14.94 0.53
C ASN A 48 10.71 -14.60 0.97
N VAL A 49 9.76 -15.55 0.85
CA VAL A 49 8.35 -15.35 1.21
C VAL A 49 7.95 -16.32 2.32
N ARG A 50 7.45 -15.77 3.42
CA ARG A 50 6.72 -16.47 4.45
C ARG A 50 5.23 -16.30 4.24
N VAL A 51 4.50 -17.38 4.14
CA VAL A 51 3.05 -17.41 3.95
C VAL A 51 2.32 -17.68 5.27
N LEU A 52 1.27 -16.91 5.51
CA LEU A 52 0.30 -17.12 6.58
C LEU A 52 -1.05 -17.43 5.91
N ASN A 53 -1.44 -18.70 5.90
CA ASN A 53 -2.68 -19.15 5.26
C ASN A 53 -3.87 -18.88 6.19
N LEU A 54 -4.34 -17.61 6.23
CA LEU A 54 -5.35 -17.10 7.15
C LEU A 54 -6.67 -16.76 6.47
N ILE A 55 -6.71 -16.78 5.15
CA ILE A 55 -7.86 -16.37 4.35
C ILE A 55 -8.44 -17.62 3.68
N GLU A 56 -9.70 -17.93 3.93
CA GLU A 56 -10.36 -19.07 3.28
C GLU A 56 -10.68 -18.76 1.81
N SER A 57 -11.27 -17.59 1.55
CA SER A 57 -11.61 -17.10 0.22
C SER A 57 -11.92 -15.60 0.28
N ASP A 58 -11.64 -14.88 -0.81
CA ASP A 58 -12.05 -13.50 -1.02
C ASP A 58 -13.36 -13.40 -1.85
N GLU A 59 -13.97 -14.52 -2.19
CA GLU A 59 -15.24 -14.55 -2.92
C GLU A 59 -16.35 -13.91 -2.10
N GLY A 60 -17.06 -12.96 -2.73
CA GLY A 60 -18.14 -12.22 -2.10
C GLY A 60 -17.70 -11.12 -1.14
N CYS A 61 -16.40 -10.83 -1.02
CA CYS A 61 -15.92 -9.64 -0.33
C CYS A 61 -16.15 -8.40 -1.21
N SER A 62 -16.70 -7.33 -0.66
CA SER A 62 -16.88 -6.08 -1.38
C SER A 62 -16.84 -4.89 -0.43
N HIS A 63 -16.10 -3.87 -0.82
CA HIS A 63 -16.03 -2.60 -0.12
C HIS A 63 -17.08 -1.63 -0.69
N GLY A 64 -17.70 -0.83 0.19
CA GLY A 64 -18.63 0.23 -0.24
C GLY A 64 -19.96 -0.26 -0.78
N THR A 65 -20.43 -1.42 -0.36
CA THR A 65 -21.76 -1.98 -0.67
C THR A 65 -22.69 -1.84 0.52
N ASP A 66 -24.01 -1.75 0.25
CA ASP A 66 -25.07 -1.80 1.28
C ASP A 66 -25.26 -3.22 1.85
N ASP A 67 -24.65 -4.23 1.27
CA ASP A 67 -24.66 -5.61 1.74
C ASP A 67 -23.75 -5.77 2.96
N LYS A 68 -24.37 -5.85 4.14
CA LYS A 68 -23.65 -5.95 5.43
C LYS A 68 -22.75 -7.18 5.51
N GLU A 69 -23.14 -8.30 4.92
CA GLU A 69 -22.34 -9.53 4.97
C GLU A 69 -21.08 -9.39 4.11
N LYS A 70 -21.18 -8.81 2.92
CA LYS A 70 -20.01 -8.53 2.07
C LYS A 70 -19.07 -7.54 2.72
N THR A 71 -19.62 -6.51 3.37
CA THR A 71 -18.82 -5.52 4.12
C THR A 71 -18.12 -6.18 5.30
N ARG A 72 -18.78 -7.05 6.06
CA ARG A 72 -18.18 -7.81 7.17
C ARG A 72 -17.02 -8.68 6.68
N ARG A 73 -17.23 -9.46 5.62
CA ARG A 73 -16.18 -10.31 5.02
C ARG A 73 -14.99 -9.48 4.52
N PHE A 74 -15.27 -8.34 3.90
CA PHE A 74 -14.19 -7.42 3.49
C PHE A 74 -13.40 -6.91 4.69
N THR A 75 -14.07 -6.55 5.79
CA THR A 75 -13.40 -6.12 7.02
C THR A 75 -12.53 -7.23 7.60
N GLU A 76 -13.03 -8.46 7.68
CA GLU A 76 -12.30 -9.63 8.14
C GLU A 76 -11.05 -9.88 7.27
N LEU A 77 -11.20 -9.81 5.95
CA LEU A 77 -10.08 -9.90 5.00
C LEU A 77 -9.05 -8.79 5.25
N ALA A 78 -9.52 -7.54 5.35
CA ALA A 78 -8.64 -6.39 5.60
C ALA A 78 -7.89 -6.51 6.94
N MET A 79 -8.51 -7.10 7.96
CA MET A 79 -7.88 -7.31 9.26
C MET A 79 -6.72 -8.32 9.23
N THR A 80 -6.68 -9.22 8.22
CA THR A 80 -5.58 -10.20 8.12
C THR A 80 -4.22 -9.55 7.83
N LYS A 81 -4.19 -8.30 7.35
CA LYS A 81 -2.95 -7.54 7.18
C LYS A 81 -2.20 -7.36 8.50
N PHE A 82 -2.92 -7.22 9.60
CA PHE A 82 -2.32 -7.03 10.92
C PHE A 82 -1.63 -8.29 11.43
N ASN A 83 -2.11 -9.47 11.04
CA ASN A 83 -1.42 -10.73 11.36
C ASN A 83 -0.05 -10.81 10.68
N ALA A 84 0.04 -10.38 9.41
CA ALA A 84 1.31 -10.32 8.69
C ALA A 84 2.28 -9.32 9.33
N VAL A 85 1.76 -8.15 9.74
CA VAL A 85 2.55 -7.12 10.42
C VAL A 85 3.01 -7.61 11.79
N GLU A 86 2.15 -8.27 12.58
CA GLU A 86 2.51 -8.82 13.91
C GLU A 86 3.59 -9.88 13.80
N ASP A 87 3.44 -10.87 12.89
CA ASP A 87 4.47 -11.89 12.63
C ASP A 87 5.81 -11.27 12.24
N SER A 88 5.78 -10.21 11.42
CA SER A 88 6.99 -9.49 11.02
C SER A 88 7.62 -8.73 12.19
N ILE A 89 6.84 -8.06 13.03
CA ILE A 89 7.34 -7.40 14.26
C ILE A 89 8.04 -8.43 15.16
N ASP A 90 7.42 -9.60 15.35
CA ASP A 90 7.98 -10.65 16.23
C ASP A 90 9.31 -11.20 15.74
N ARG A 91 9.51 -11.26 14.45
CA ARG A 91 10.70 -11.87 13.85
C ARG A 91 11.79 -10.88 13.49
N ASN A 92 11.40 -9.66 13.13
CA ASN A 92 12.28 -8.70 12.47
C ASN A 92 12.33 -7.35 13.21
N GLY A 93 11.49 -7.16 14.25
CA GLY A 93 11.40 -5.93 15.02
C GLY A 93 10.47 -4.87 14.40
N TYR A 94 10.06 -5.01 13.14
CA TYR A 94 9.06 -4.16 12.48
C TYR A 94 8.38 -4.90 11.33
N GLY A 95 7.21 -4.40 10.90
CA GLY A 95 6.51 -4.84 9.70
C GLY A 95 6.16 -3.65 8.83
N LEU A 96 6.67 -3.60 7.59
CA LEU A 96 6.36 -2.59 6.59
C LEU A 96 5.28 -3.12 5.64
N PHE A 97 4.07 -2.65 5.81
CA PHE A 97 2.90 -3.10 5.05
C PHE A 97 2.72 -2.33 3.75
N PHE A 98 2.36 -3.06 2.70
CA PHE A 98 1.95 -2.54 1.39
C PHE A 98 0.64 -3.20 0.96
N ASP A 99 -0.34 -2.42 0.50
CA ASP A 99 -1.46 -2.97 -0.29
C ASP A 99 -0.93 -3.58 -1.58
N SER A 100 -1.57 -4.64 -2.06
CA SER A 100 -1.13 -5.42 -3.24
C SER A 100 -1.07 -4.60 -4.54
N ASP A 101 -1.81 -3.50 -4.61
CA ASP A 101 -1.92 -2.60 -5.75
C ASP A 101 -0.96 -1.40 -5.73
N ILE A 102 0.11 -1.51 -4.94
CA ILE A 102 1.22 -0.55 -4.93
C ILE A 102 2.30 -0.98 -5.94
N ILE A 103 2.82 -0.02 -6.69
CA ILE A 103 3.89 -0.22 -7.69
C ILE A 103 5.06 0.70 -7.34
N PHE A 104 6.26 0.13 -7.25
CA PHE A 104 7.49 0.91 -7.05
C PHE A 104 8.04 1.40 -8.39
N ALA A 105 8.48 2.67 -8.42
CA ALA A 105 9.16 3.28 -9.55
C ALA A 105 10.61 3.70 -9.21
N ASN A 106 10.87 3.96 -7.94
CA ASN A 106 12.22 4.30 -7.47
C ASN A 106 12.49 3.61 -6.13
N PRO A 107 13.77 3.52 -5.70
CA PRO A 107 14.11 2.93 -4.41
C PRO A 107 13.51 3.73 -3.24
N ILE A 108 13.23 3.04 -2.15
CA ILE A 108 12.98 3.68 -0.85
C ILE A 108 14.26 4.41 -0.44
N ASP A 109 14.14 5.65 -0.02
CA ASP A 109 15.25 6.46 0.45
C ASP A 109 15.99 5.77 1.61
N GLU A 110 17.34 5.79 1.58
CA GLU A 110 18.17 5.16 2.61
C GLU A 110 17.84 5.67 4.00
N ARG A 111 17.54 6.96 4.13
CA ARG A 111 17.12 7.55 5.40
C ARG A 111 15.82 6.96 5.90
N VAL A 112 14.85 6.67 5.03
CA VAL A 112 13.61 5.99 5.43
C VAL A 112 13.91 4.56 5.88
N VAL A 113 14.80 3.84 5.19
CA VAL A 113 15.24 2.51 5.61
C VAL A 113 15.94 2.54 6.98
N GLU A 114 16.76 3.55 7.26
CA GLU A 114 17.36 3.76 8.59
C GLU A 114 16.28 3.99 9.66
N LEU A 115 15.29 4.83 9.39
CA LEU A 115 14.18 5.10 10.31
C LEU A 115 13.31 3.87 10.57
N LEU A 116 13.10 3.00 9.57
CA LEU A 116 12.42 1.71 9.78
C LEU A 116 13.16 0.79 10.77
N ASN A 117 14.46 0.95 10.91
CA ASN A 117 15.29 0.18 11.83
C ASN A 117 15.56 0.90 13.18
N ASP A 118 15.14 2.17 13.34
CA ASP A 118 15.31 2.91 14.60
C ASP A 118 14.29 2.45 15.64
N GLU A 119 14.78 1.85 16.74
CA GLU A 119 13.95 1.33 17.83
C GLU A 119 13.15 2.42 18.59
N LYS A 120 13.49 3.69 18.40
CA LYS A 120 12.77 4.82 19.01
C LYS A 120 11.51 5.20 18.24
N ILE A 121 11.33 4.66 17.03
CA ILE A 121 10.20 4.95 16.16
C ILE A 121 9.18 3.82 16.28
N ASP A 122 8.00 4.13 16.79
CA ASP A 122 6.91 3.17 16.93
C ASP A 122 6.20 2.87 15.60
N ALA A 123 6.09 3.89 14.76
CA ALA A 123 5.45 3.78 13.44
C ALA A 123 6.00 4.77 12.42
N VAL A 124 5.96 4.36 11.16
CA VAL A 124 6.14 5.22 10.00
C VAL A 124 4.85 5.16 9.18
N LEU A 125 4.13 6.29 9.08
CA LEU A 125 2.81 6.36 8.49
C LEU A 125 2.80 7.22 7.22
N CYS A 126 1.90 6.91 6.30
CA CYS A 126 1.75 7.64 5.06
C CYS A 126 0.49 8.52 5.08
N PRO A 127 0.61 9.87 5.17
CA PRO A 127 -0.55 10.75 5.07
C PRO A 127 -1.22 10.65 3.70
N HIS A 128 -2.55 10.82 3.64
CA HIS A 128 -3.29 10.85 2.37
C HIS A 128 -2.82 11.98 1.44
N MET A 129 -2.42 13.10 2.00
CA MET A 129 -2.01 14.30 1.25
C MET A 129 -3.11 14.79 0.29
N THR A 130 -4.37 14.71 0.73
CA THR A 130 -5.50 15.30 -0.01
C THR A 130 -5.66 16.79 0.33
N ASN A 131 -6.24 17.59 -0.55
CA ASN A 131 -6.62 18.97 -0.27
C ASN A 131 -8.08 19.08 0.20
N ASN A 132 -8.78 17.95 0.26
CA ASN A 132 -10.17 17.91 0.66
C ASN A 132 -10.28 17.50 2.13
N LEU A 133 -10.33 18.48 3.01
CA LEU A 133 -10.49 18.27 4.46
C LEU A 133 -11.77 17.49 4.81
N GLY A 134 -12.83 17.63 4.01
CA GLY A 134 -14.07 16.87 4.20
C GLY A 134 -13.86 15.37 3.91
N LEU A 135 -13.12 15.04 2.88
CA LEU A 135 -12.75 13.66 2.56
C LEU A 135 -11.81 13.12 3.64
N GLU A 136 -10.80 13.88 4.03
CA GLU A 136 -9.84 13.46 5.07
C GLU A 136 -10.55 13.21 6.42
N ALA A 137 -11.54 14.02 6.78
CA ALA A 137 -12.36 13.78 7.96
C ALA A 137 -13.18 12.48 7.89
N GLN A 138 -13.57 12.05 6.69
CA GLN A 138 -14.32 10.82 6.48
C GLN A 138 -13.44 9.57 6.46
N VAL A 139 -12.28 9.63 5.81
CA VAL A 139 -11.44 8.45 5.59
C VAL A 139 -10.24 8.37 6.53
N GLY A 140 -9.94 9.42 7.26
CA GLY A 140 -8.77 9.53 8.14
C GLY A 140 -7.59 10.26 7.48
N HIS A 141 -6.67 10.72 8.32
CA HIS A 141 -5.46 11.45 7.89
C HIS A 141 -4.45 10.54 7.19
N TYR A 142 -4.33 9.29 7.63
CA TYR A 142 -3.36 8.32 7.11
C TYR A 142 -3.98 7.33 6.15
N ASN A 143 -3.24 6.98 5.11
CA ASN A 143 -3.57 5.87 4.22
C ASN A 143 -2.91 4.58 4.71
N THR A 144 -3.70 3.58 5.04
CA THR A 144 -3.23 2.28 5.54
C THR A 144 -2.85 1.29 4.43
N GLY A 145 -2.77 1.73 3.19
CA GLY A 145 -2.17 0.97 2.11
C GLY A 145 -0.65 0.95 2.16
N LEU A 146 -0.04 1.90 2.89
CA LEU A 146 1.40 1.93 3.15
C LEU A 146 1.66 2.45 4.56
N PHE A 147 2.17 1.59 5.43
CA PHE A 147 2.59 1.96 6.78
C PHE A 147 3.63 0.97 7.32
N SER A 148 4.39 1.38 8.32
CA SER A 148 5.21 0.49 9.12
C SER A 148 4.86 0.60 10.58
N LEU A 149 4.82 -0.54 11.27
CA LEU A 149 4.67 -0.60 12.71
C LEU A 149 5.82 -1.40 13.34
N ARG A 150 6.25 -0.94 14.50
CA ARG A 150 7.16 -1.60 15.41
C ARG A 150 6.48 -1.87 16.75
N SER A 151 5.65 -0.94 17.20
CA SER A 151 4.96 -1.01 18.48
C SER A 151 3.81 -2.01 18.45
N LYS A 152 3.92 -3.09 19.23
CA LYS A 152 2.81 -4.04 19.42
C LYS A 152 1.63 -3.43 20.18
N SER A 153 1.86 -2.46 21.06
CA SER A 153 0.77 -1.75 21.74
C SER A 153 -0.05 -0.93 20.75
N MET A 154 0.63 -0.19 19.87
CA MET A 154 -0.04 0.54 18.79
C MET A 154 -0.82 -0.40 17.86
N LEU A 155 -0.21 -1.54 17.46
CA LEU A 155 -0.88 -2.53 16.64
C LEU A 155 -2.15 -3.06 17.29
N LYS A 156 -2.09 -3.44 18.59
CA LYS A 156 -3.26 -3.93 19.32
C LYS A 156 -4.36 -2.89 19.43
N THR A 157 -4.01 -1.64 19.72
CA THR A 157 -4.97 -0.52 19.76
C THR A 157 -5.60 -0.32 18.37
N HIS A 158 -4.81 -0.34 17.30
CA HIS A 158 -5.31 -0.20 15.93
C HIS A 158 -6.28 -1.33 15.57
N VAL A 159 -5.91 -2.58 15.84
CA VAL A 159 -6.78 -3.76 15.63
C VAL A 159 -8.08 -3.63 16.40
N PHE A 160 -8.02 -3.30 17.69
CA PHE A 160 -9.20 -3.11 18.54
C PHE A 160 -10.14 -2.03 17.99
N LEU A 161 -9.59 -0.89 17.58
CA LEU A 161 -10.38 0.22 17.03
C LEU A 161 -11.01 -0.15 15.68
N SER A 162 -10.25 -0.81 14.80
CA SER A 162 -10.70 -1.17 13.45
C SER A 162 -11.73 -2.29 13.42
N SER A 163 -11.66 -3.23 14.39
CA SER A 163 -12.52 -4.41 14.39
C SER A 163 -13.88 -4.20 15.09
N ASN A 164 -14.06 -3.10 15.81
CA ASN A 164 -15.29 -2.80 16.54
C ASN A 164 -16.10 -1.71 15.82
N PRO A 165 -17.24 -2.08 15.18
CA PRO A 165 -18.12 -1.11 14.51
C PRO A 165 -18.71 -0.05 15.45
N GLU A 166 -18.82 -0.34 16.76
CA GLU A 166 -19.35 0.60 17.77
C GLU A 166 -18.39 1.80 17.98
N ASN A 167 -17.13 1.67 17.60
CA ASN A 167 -16.17 2.78 17.66
C ASN A 167 -16.45 3.85 16.60
N GLY A 168 -17.39 3.63 15.68
CA GLY A 168 -17.81 4.60 14.66
C GLY A 168 -16.78 4.84 13.56
N PHE A 169 -15.71 4.04 13.50
CA PHE A 169 -14.72 4.15 12.44
C PHE A 169 -15.21 3.44 11.18
N TYR A 170 -15.21 4.18 10.10
CA TYR A 170 -15.60 3.66 8.78
C TYR A 170 -14.57 2.70 8.20
N THR A 171 -13.28 2.94 8.51
CA THR A 171 -12.16 2.17 7.99
C THR A 171 -11.03 2.07 9.02
N ASP A 172 -10.13 1.12 8.81
CA ASP A 172 -8.87 1.02 9.54
C ASP A 172 -7.99 2.28 9.40
N GLN A 173 -8.18 3.06 8.33
CA GLN A 173 -7.49 4.33 8.11
C GLN A 173 -7.88 5.42 9.13
N GLN A 174 -9.14 5.46 9.55
CA GLN A 174 -9.54 6.36 10.64
C GLN A 174 -8.97 5.91 11.98
N ALA A 175 -8.95 4.60 12.21
CA ALA A 175 -8.51 4.02 13.48
C ALA A 175 -7.01 4.25 13.76
N ILE A 176 -6.16 4.21 12.73
CA ILE A 176 -4.70 4.31 12.92
C ILE A 176 -4.26 5.66 13.50
N GLN A 177 -4.97 6.75 13.19
CA GLN A 177 -4.63 8.07 13.72
C GLN A 177 -4.85 8.15 15.25
N PHE A 178 -5.87 7.45 15.75
CA PHE A 178 -6.13 7.36 17.19
C PHE A 178 -5.16 6.40 17.88
N ALA A 179 -4.81 5.28 17.23
CA ALA A 179 -3.79 4.37 17.71
C ALA A 179 -2.41 5.04 17.81
N ALA A 180 -2.16 6.03 16.97
CA ALA A 180 -0.88 6.76 16.90
C ALA A 180 -0.69 7.79 18.02
N TYR A 181 -1.75 8.19 18.75
CA TYR A 181 -1.76 9.37 19.62
C TYR A 181 -0.68 9.37 20.72
N GLU A 182 -0.37 8.21 21.29
CA GLU A 182 0.61 8.09 22.38
C GLU A 182 1.95 7.45 21.91
N HIS A 183 2.20 7.49 20.60
CA HIS A 183 3.34 6.81 19.99
C HIS A 183 4.25 7.78 19.22
N THR A 184 5.53 7.40 19.10
CA THR A 184 6.49 8.14 18.27
C THR A 184 6.25 7.77 16.81
N VAL A 185 5.61 8.69 16.07
CA VAL A 185 5.22 8.48 14.68
C VAL A 185 5.99 9.42 13.76
N LEU A 186 6.50 8.88 12.66
CA LEU A 186 7.05 9.65 11.55
C LEU A 186 6.14 9.56 10.32
N ASN A 187 6.04 10.67 9.61
CA ASN A 187 5.28 10.75 8.37
C ASN A 187 6.20 10.54 7.16
N LEU A 188 5.78 9.65 6.26
CA LEU A 188 6.41 9.54 4.94
C LEU A 188 6.18 10.82 4.12
N PRO A 189 7.17 11.22 3.31
CA PRO A 189 7.03 12.37 2.42
C PRO A 189 6.01 12.14 1.30
N ILE A 190 5.65 13.24 0.61
CA ILE A 190 4.60 13.27 -0.42
C ILE A 190 4.89 12.38 -1.65
N ASN A 191 6.12 12.00 -1.89
CA ASN A 191 6.56 11.15 -2.99
C ASN A 191 6.39 9.64 -2.74
N TYR A 192 5.82 9.26 -1.58
CA TYR A 192 5.39 7.90 -1.26
C TYR A 192 3.90 7.74 -1.45
N ASN A 193 3.47 6.52 -1.81
CA ASN A 193 2.06 6.15 -1.91
C ASN A 193 1.23 7.17 -2.70
N ILE A 194 1.72 7.52 -3.91
CA ILE A 194 1.08 8.50 -4.77
C ILE A 194 -0.16 7.84 -5.38
N GLY A 195 -1.32 8.08 -4.77
CA GLY A 195 -2.58 7.47 -5.17
C GLY A 195 -3.50 8.40 -5.96
N TRP A 196 -4.44 7.79 -6.67
CA TRP A 196 -5.42 8.48 -7.51
C TRP A 196 -6.23 9.53 -6.75
N TRP A 197 -6.49 9.35 -5.45
CA TRP A 197 -7.24 10.31 -4.62
C TRP A 197 -6.57 11.69 -4.54
N ARG A 198 -5.27 11.80 -4.76
CA ARG A 198 -4.54 13.07 -4.80
C ARG A 198 -4.85 13.88 -6.05
N PHE A 199 -5.50 13.27 -7.04
CA PHE A 199 -5.82 13.87 -8.35
C PHE A 199 -7.34 13.98 -8.58
N ASN A 200 -8.17 13.60 -7.61
CA ASN A 200 -9.63 13.51 -7.76
C ASN A 200 -10.38 14.86 -7.65
N GLU A 201 -9.70 15.97 -7.47
CA GLU A 201 -10.33 17.28 -7.34
C GLU A 201 -10.38 18.01 -8.67
N ARG A 202 -11.50 18.72 -8.93
CA ARG A 202 -11.73 19.50 -10.18
C ARG A 202 -10.63 20.52 -10.50
N HIS A 203 -9.81 20.86 -9.51
CA HIS A 203 -8.72 21.84 -9.62
C HIS A 203 -7.33 21.20 -9.64
N THR A 204 -7.22 19.87 -9.69
CA THR A 204 -5.96 19.14 -9.52
C THR A 204 -5.38 18.56 -10.80
N ALA A 205 -6.02 18.79 -11.97
CA ALA A 205 -5.38 18.49 -13.25
C ALA A 205 -3.91 18.97 -13.33
N PRO A 206 -3.54 20.15 -12.76
CA PRO A 206 -2.15 20.58 -12.68
C PRO A 206 -1.22 19.65 -11.89
N ARG A 207 -1.74 18.80 -11.01
CA ARG A 207 -0.88 17.91 -10.18
C ARG A 207 -0.32 16.72 -10.94
N LEU A 208 -1.01 16.23 -11.98
CA LEU A 208 -0.44 15.22 -12.88
C LEU A 208 0.78 15.75 -13.64
N GLU A 209 0.87 17.05 -13.84
CA GLU A 209 2.03 17.71 -14.45
C GLU A 209 3.26 17.69 -13.55
N LEU A 210 3.06 17.53 -12.21
CA LEU A 210 4.16 17.30 -11.27
C LEU A 210 4.84 15.95 -11.49
N LEU A 211 4.18 15.00 -12.16
CA LEU A 211 4.78 13.74 -12.57
C LEU A 211 5.51 13.92 -13.90
N HIS A 212 6.82 13.82 -13.87
CA HIS A 212 7.68 13.97 -15.05
C HIS A 212 8.93 13.08 -14.94
N ILE A 213 9.72 13.02 -15.99
CA ILE A 213 11.04 12.39 -15.98
C ILE A 213 12.11 13.48 -15.86
N ASP A 214 13.01 13.26 -14.92
CA ASP A 214 14.21 14.05 -14.77
C ASP A 214 15.36 13.11 -14.35
N ASP A 215 16.51 13.25 -15.01
CA ASP A 215 17.69 12.40 -14.82
C ASP A 215 17.38 10.88 -14.87
N GLY A 216 16.53 10.48 -15.83
CA GLY A 216 16.12 9.10 -16.04
C GLY A 216 15.23 8.50 -14.94
N LYS A 217 14.74 9.31 -14.01
CA LYS A 217 13.85 8.91 -12.93
C LYS A 217 12.49 9.57 -13.04
N ILE A 218 11.43 8.86 -12.64
CA ILE A 218 10.11 9.46 -12.46
C ILE A 218 10.13 10.27 -11.17
N LYS A 219 9.77 11.55 -11.30
CA LYS A 219 9.68 12.50 -10.19
C LYS A 219 8.24 12.93 -9.93
N PHE A 220 7.98 13.30 -8.68
CA PHE A 220 6.79 14.03 -8.25
C PHE A 220 7.25 15.37 -7.67
N GLY A 221 7.07 16.45 -8.44
CA GLY A 221 7.76 17.71 -8.17
C GLY A 221 9.29 17.50 -8.24
N ASN A 222 10.00 17.90 -7.20
CA ASN A 222 11.48 17.78 -7.14
C ASN A 222 11.95 16.47 -6.46
N LEU A 223 11.03 15.58 -6.07
CA LEU A 223 11.35 14.35 -5.35
C LEU A 223 11.23 13.14 -6.29
N ASP A 224 12.09 12.14 -6.13
CA ASP A 224 11.95 10.86 -6.81
C ASP A 224 10.65 10.21 -6.36
N ALA A 225 9.70 9.94 -7.29
CA ALA A 225 8.44 9.27 -6.98
C ALA A 225 8.73 7.81 -6.62
N VAL A 226 8.60 7.46 -5.33
CA VAL A 226 9.00 6.14 -4.83
C VAL A 226 8.00 5.07 -5.23
N CYS A 227 6.73 5.25 -4.89
CA CYS A 227 5.69 4.28 -5.23
C CYS A 227 4.33 4.92 -5.50
N PHE A 228 3.55 4.24 -6.31
CA PHE A 228 2.22 4.62 -6.73
C PHE A 228 1.20 3.60 -6.21
N HIS A 229 0.03 4.08 -5.79
CA HIS A 229 -1.09 3.24 -5.40
C HIS A 229 -2.15 3.30 -6.50
N VAL A 230 -2.16 2.28 -7.34
CA VAL A 230 -2.97 2.23 -8.56
C VAL A 230 -3.69 0.88 -8.65
N HIS A 231 -5.01 0.93 -8.72
CA HIS A 231 -5.80 -0.28 -8.92
C HIS A 231 -5.68 -0.74 -10.38
N THR A 232 -4.87 -1.76 -10.65
CA THR A 232 -4.68 -2.27 -12.01
C THR A 232 -5.81 -3.20 -12.45
N LEU A 233 -6.45 -3.92 -11.51
CA LEU A 233 -7.50 -4.89 -11.79
C LEU A 233 -8.92 -4.33 -11.62
N LYS A 234 -9.09 -3.26 -10.84
CA LYS A 234 -10.41 -2.66 -10.60
C LYS A 234 -10.70 -1.60 -11.65
N LYS A 235 -11.70 -1.84 -12.50
CA LYS A 235 -12.37 -0.77 -13.24
C LYS A 235 -13.17 0.05 -12.23
N LEU A 236 -12.52 1.05 -11.62
CA LEU A 236 -13.20 1.95 -10.72
C LEU A 236 -14.16 2.81 -11.51
N ASP A 237 -15.46 2.75 -11.16
CA ASP A 237 -16.52 3.63 -11.70
C ASP A 237 -16.32 5.12 -11.35
N TYR A 238 -15.31 5.44 -10.58
CA TYR A 238 -14.96 6.79 -10.20
C TYR A 238 -14.21 7.51 -11.33
N LYS A 239 -14.95 7.95 -12.37
CA LYS A 239 -14.50 8.94 -13.36
C LYS A 239 -13.05 8.81 -13.83
N ASN A 240 -12.55 7.60 -13.98
CA ASN A 240 -11.27 7.26 -14.62
C ASN A 240 -9.98 7.89 -14.02
N TYR A 241 -9.98 8.47 -12.81
CA TYR A 241 -8.76 9.07 -12.25
C TYR A 241 -7.65 8.05 -11.99
N GLY A 242 -7.99 6.85 -11.55
CA GLY A 242 -7.03 5.75 -11.41
C GLY A 242 -6.41 5.38 -12.75
N GLN A 243 -7.22 5.32 -13.81
CA GLN A 243 -6.75 5.04 -15.16
C GLN A 243 -5.86 6.18 -15.69
N PHE A 244 -6.23 7.44 -15.50
CA PHE A 244 -5.40 8.57 -15.90
C PHE A 244 -4.03 8.58 -15.23
N LEU A 245 -3.97 8.23 -13.92
CA LEU A 245 -2.71 8.12 -13.22
C LEU A 245 -1.87 6.97 -13.79
N LEU A 246 -2.48 5.82 -14.02
CA LEU A 246 -1.81 4.65 -14.59
C LEU A 246 -1.28 4.93 -16.01
N ASP A 247 -2.09 5.55 -16.88
CA ASP A 247 -1.70 5.93 -18.22
C ASP A 247 -0.54 6.93 -18.21
N LYS A 248 -0.57 7.91 -17.29
CA LYS A 248 0.52 8.86 -17.11
C LYS A 248 1.81 8.16 -16.70
N ILE A 249 1.74 7.24 -15.72
CA ILE A 249 2.89 6.47 -15.24
C ILE A 249 3.47 5.63 -16.39
N LEU A 250 2.64 4.90 -17.11
CA LEU A 250 3.05 4.09 -18.26
C LEU A 250 3.70 4.94 -19.35
N GLY A 251 3.10 6.09 -19.69
CA GLY A 251 3.68 7.03 -20.65
C GLY A 251 5.05 7.57 -20.23
N LEU A 252 5.26 7.81 -18.93
CA LEU A 252 6.57 8.21 -18.41
C LEU A 252 7.58 7.06 -18.48
N MET A 253 7.17 5.83 -18.11
CA MET A 253 8.03 4.65 -18.19
C MET A 253 8.48 4.36 -19.62
N ASP A 254 7.57 4.45 -20.60
CA ASP A 254 7.86 4.22 -22.02
C ASP A 254 8.83 5.26 -22.62
N ASN A 255 8.73 6.50 -22.15
CA ASN A 255 9.61 7.59 -22.58
C ASN A 255 10.95 7.61 -21.84
N SER A 256 11.11 6.77 -20.83
CA SER A 256 12.36 6.64 -20.09
C SER A 256 13.31 5.66 -20.81
N LYS A 257 14.62 5.91 -20.70
CA LYS A 257 15.65 4.95 -21.10
C LYS A 257 16.03 3.97 -19.98
N ASN A 258 15.27 3.92 -18.89
CA ASN A 258 15.55 3.10 -17.73
C ASN A 258 14.98 1.69 -17.92
N GLU A 259 15.84 0.69 -17.96
CA GLU A 259 15.46 -0.71 -18.18
C GLU A 259 14.48 -1.23 -17.11
N LYS A 260 14.63 -0.80 -15.85
CA LYS A 260 13.71 -1.17 -14.77
C LYS A 260 12.28 -0.69 -15.06
N TYR A 261 12.13 0.52 -15.59
CA TYR A 261 10.82 1.04 -15.96
C TYR A 261 10.20 0.28 -17.12
N TYR A 262 11.01 -0.13 -18.07
CA TYR A 262 10.54 -0.99 -19.16
C TYR A 262 10.01 -2.33 -18.62
N GLU A 263 10.72 -2.95 -17.69
CA GLU A 263 10.26 -4.18 -17.03
C GLU A 263 8.94 -3.97 -16.27
N ILE A 264 8.83 -2.90 -15.47
CA ILE A 264 7.62 -2.58 -14.72
C ILE A 264 6.44 -2.34 -15.68
N ALA A 265 6.63 -1.53 -16.72
CA ALA A 265 5.59 -1.25 -17.72
C ALA A 265 5.11 -2.51 -18.44
N LYS A 266 6.04 -3.43 -18.76
CA LYS A 266 5.71 -4.73 -19.35
C LYS A 266 4.88 -5.60 -18.40
N MET A 267 5.22 -5.61 -17.10
CA MET A 267 4.45 -6.34 -16.09
C MET A 267 3.03 -5.78 -15.94
N ILE A 268 2.88 -4.45 -15.89
CA ILE A 268 1.56 -3.79 -15.79
C ILE A 268 0.68 -4.20 -16.98
N ARG A 269 1.22 -4.16 -18.21
CA ARG A 269 0.48 -4.55 -19.42
C ARG A 269 0.14 -6.03 -19.48
N GLY A 270 0.93 -6.88 -18.81
CA GLY A 270 0.67 -8.32 -18.75
C GLY A 270 -0.44 -8.70 -17.75
N ILE A 271 -0.87 -7.78 -16.88
CA ILE A 271 -1.99 -7.97 -15.95
C ILE A 271 -3.32 -7.56 -16.59
N ASN A 272 -3.33 -6.56 -17.44
CA ASN A 272 -4.48 -6.06 -18.20
C ASN A 272 -4.66 -6.84 -19.50
#